data_383c172378c381f4b5bd0ecf9a83b8c8
#
_entry.id   383c172378c381f4b5bd0ecf9a83b8c8
#
_cell.length_a   1.000
_cell.length_b   1.000
_cell.length_c   1.000
_cell.angle_alpha   90.00
_cell.angle_beta   90.00
_cell.angle_gamma   90.00
#
_symmetry.space_group_name_H-M   'P 1'
#
loop_
_entity.id
_entity.type
_entity.pdbx_description
1 polymer ?
#
loop_
_entity_poly.entity_id
_entity_poly.type
_entity_poly.pdbx_seq_one_letter_code
_entity_poly.pdbx_strand_id
1 'polypeptide(L)'
;MSLKNWDNKTWLSSNSYIKSFNNFLLKQIKLNKNSQILDIGCGRGKILGSLSSKLSLKRKPIGLDIVKHKDRDKRIIFKKIDALKFLKKNKKRFDLILVKQTIHLFKIKDIKTILKLSRTLLNPNGKIIIFTLDPINNEIPTISIMKKKAEKSFNKRQENY
;
A
#
# COMPACT_ATOMS: atom_id res chain seq x y z
N MET A 1 3.08 -16.61 -12.39
CA MET A 1 3.97 -15.44 -12.44
C MET A 1 4.75 -15.36 -11.12
N SER A 2 6.09 -15.26 -11.16
CA SER A 2 6.88 -15.20 -9.94
C SER A 2 6.67 -13.87 -9.23
N LEU A 3 6.37 -13.88 -7.91
CA LEU A 3 6.24 -12.70 -7.06
C LEU A 3 7.46 -11.75 -7.12
N LYS A 4 8.61 -12.24 -7.59
CA LYS A 4 9.85 -11.45 -7.70
C LYS A 4 9.82 -10.38 -8.80
N ASN A 5 9.01 -10.56 -9.83
CA ASN A 5 9.09 -9.75 -11.05
C ASN A 5 7.74 -9.17 -11.51
N TRP A 6 6.67 -9.33 -10.74
CA TRP A 6 5.35 -8.96 -11.19
C TRP A 6 5.17 -7.46 -11.45
N ASP A 7 5.89 -6.61 -10.75
CA ASP A 7 5.83 -5.15 -10.90
C ASP A 7 6.87 -4.56 -11.87
N ASN A 8 7.86 -5.36 -12.31
CA ASN A 8 8.96 -4.88 -13.17
C ASN A 8 8.51 -4.47 -14.58
N LYS A 9 7.47 -5.10 -15.09
CA LYS A 9 7.00 -4.90 -16.47
C LYS A 9 5.61 -4.28 -16.54
N THR A 10 5.11 -3.80 -15.41
CA THR A 10 3.77 -3.23 -15.35
C THR A 10 3.85 -1.70 -15.32
N TRP A 11 2.83 -1.06 -15.85
CA TRP A 11 2.66 0.40 -15.78
C TRP A 11 2.63 0.92 -14.33
N LEU A 12 2.42 0.05 -13.32
CA LEU A 12 2.44 0.38 -11.89
C LEU A 12 3.78 0.92 -11.38
N SER A 13 4.88 0.65 -12.09
CA SER A 13 6.20 1.18 -11.78
C SER A 13 6.54 2.45 -12.59
N SER A 14 5.65 2.91 -13.47
CA SER A 14 5.85 4.14 -14.22
C SER A 14 5.80 5.39 -13.34
N ASN A 15 6.62 6.38 -13.67
CA ASN A 15 6.65 7.65 -12.93
C ASN A 15 5.29 8.37 -12.95
N SER A 16 4.57 8.31 -14.06
CA SER A 16 3.24 8.91 -14.18
C SER A 16 2.24 8.28 -13.22
N TYR A 17 2.20 6.94 -13.14
CA TYR A 17 1.34 6.24 -12.21
C TYR A 17 1.71 6.56 -10.75
N ILE A 18 3.00 6.50 -10.40
CA ILE A 18 3.47 6.79 -9.04
C ILE A 18 3.06 8.21 -8.63
N LYS A 19 3.24 9.20 -9.52
CA LYS A 19 2.82 10.59 -9.27
C LYS A 19 1.31 10.71 -9.08
N SER A 20 0.52 10.09 -9.94
CA SER A 20 -0.94 10.10 -9.88
C SER A 20 -1.46 9.43 -8.62
N PHE A 21 -0.91 8.26 -8.27
CA PHE A 21 -1.28 7.55 -7.05
C PHE A 21 -0.96 8.36 -5.79
N ASN A 22 0.23 8.96 -5.71
CA ASN A 22 0.61 9.81 -4.58
C ASN A 22 -0.27 11.06 -4.47
N ASN A 23 -0.66 11.66 -5.59
CA ASN A 23 -1.62 12.78 -5.59
C ASN A 23 -3.00 12.34 -5.07
N PHE A 24 -3.49 11.18 -5.53
CA PHE A 24 -4.73 10.60 -5.03
C PHE A 24 -4.65 10.33 -3.53
N LEU A 25 -3.57 9.71 -3.06
CA LEU A 25 -3.37 9.39 -1.64
C LEU A 25 -3.40 10.64 -0.76
N LEU A 26 -2.75 11.71 -1.19
CA LEU A 26 -2.70 12.98 -0.44
C LEU A 26 -4.04 13.73 -0.41
N LYS A 27 -4.99 13.39 -1.27
CA LYS A 27 -6.38 13.87 -1.15
C LYS A 27 -7.16 13.13 -0.06
N GLN A 28 -6.75 11.92 0.33
CA GLN A 28 -7.43 11.10 1.33
C GLN A 28 -6.96 11.38 2.77
N ILE A 29 -5.75 11.91 2.92
CA ILE A 29 -5.15 12.14 4.23
C ILE A 29 -4.20 13.34 4.20
N LYS A 30 -4.27 14.17 5.24
CA LYS A 30 -3.31 15.26 5.45
C LYS A 30 -2.03 14.71 6.07
N LEU A 31 -0.94 14.76 5.32
CA LEU A 31 0.40 14.39 5.76
C LEU A 31 1.34 15.58 5.65
N ASN A 32 2.39 15.60 6.47
CA ASN A 32 3.41 16.64 6.47
C ASN A 32 4.81 16.05 6.67
N LYS A 33 5.83 16.89 6.71
CA LYS A 33 7.24 16.48 6.84
C LYS A 33 7.58 15.66 8.10
N ASN A 34 6.75 15.68 9.12
CA ASN A 34 6.94 14.91 10.36
C ASN A 34 6.19 13.58 10.37
N SER A 35 5.33 13.34 9.38
CA SER A 35 4.47 12.15 9.33
C SER A 35 5.28 10.86 9.29
N GLN A 36 4.80 9.86 10.03
CA GLN A 36 5.33 8.49 10.09
C GLN A 36 4.48 7.60 9.19
N ILE A 37 5.10 6.94 8.22
CA ILE A 37 4.39 6.13 7.23
C ILE A 37 4.92 4.70 7.24
N LEU A 38 4.00 3.74 7.23
CA LEU A 38 4.25 2.32 7.04
C LEU A 38 3.58 1.86 5.75
N ASP A 39 4.28 1.10 4.93
CA ASP A 39 3.73 0.45 3.73
C ASP A 39 3.90 -1.07 3.85
N ILE A 40 2.79 -1.80 3.86
CA ILE A 40 2.74 -3.26 3.97
C ILE A 40 2.66 -3.85 2.56
N GLY A 41 3.68 -4.62 2.17
CA GLY A 41 3.84 -5.12 0.81
C GLY A 41 4.36 -4.05 -0.13
N CYS A 42 5.40 -3.35 0.28
CA CYS A 42 5.92 -2.17 -0.42
C CYS A 42 6.63 -2.50 -1.75
N GLY A 43 6.92 -3.77 -2.04
CA GLY A 43 7.71 -4.16 -3.21
C GLY A 43 9.06 -3.45 -3.25
N ARG A 44 9.34 -2.74 -4.35
CA ARG A 44 10.56 -1.92 -4.49
C ARG A 44 10.52 -0.60 -3.74
N GLY A 45 9.40 -0.24 -3.16
CA GLY A 45 9.23 0.99 -2.38
C GLY A 45 9.22 2.27 -3.19
N LYS A 46 9.04 2.22 -4.51
CA LYS A 46 9.09 3.40 -5.38
C LYS A 46 7.98 4.42 -5.06
N ILE A 47 6.76 3.94 -4.80
CA ILE A 47 5.64 4.80 -4.39
C ILE A 47 5.97 5.49 -3.07
N LEU A 48 6.39 4.72 -2.08
CA LEU A 48 6.72 5.22 -0.75
C LEU A 48 7.92 6.18 -0.78
N GLY A 49 8.96 5.88 -1.57
CA GLY A 49 10.11 6.74 -1.77
C GLY A 49 9.76 8.06 -2.46
N SER A 50 8.90 8.00 -3.48
CA SER A 50 8.37 9.20 -4.16
C SER A 50 7.53 10.06 -3.21
N LEU A 51 6.68 9.43 -2.39
CA LEU A 51 5.88 10.12 -1.37
C LEU A 51 6.79 10.79 -0.33
N SER A 52 7.85 10.10 0.11
CA SER A 52 8.84 10.64 1.03
C SER A 52 9.49 11.92 0.51
N SER A 53 9.91 11.93 -0.77
CA SER A 53 10.47 13.14 -1.40
C SER A 53 9.43 14.24 -1.53
N LYS A 54 8.23 13.92 -1.98
CA LYS A 54 7.15 14.90 -2.18
C LYS A 54 6.76 15.63 -0.90
N LEU A 55 6.80 14.95 0.24
CA LEU A 55 6.47 15.50 1.57
C LEU A 55 7.71 16.03 2.30
N SER A 56 8.91 15.87 1.73
CA SER A 56 10.17 16.19 2.41
C SER A 56 10.24 15.58 3.81
N LEU A 57 9.91 14.28 3.91
CA LEU A 57 9.82 13.61 5.21
C LEU A 57 11.15 13.68 5.97
N LYS A 58 11.12 14.18 7.21
CA LYS A 58 12.29 14.22 8.10
C LYS A 58 12.80 12.84 8.49
N ARG A 59 11.94 11.84 8.50
CA ARG A 59 12.28 10.44 8.77
C ARG A 59 11.89 9.58 7.61
N LYS A 60 12.79 8.68 7.20
CA LYS A 60 12.48 7.72 6.13
C LYS A 60 11.28 6.87 6.53
N PRO A 61 10.27 6.71 5.66
CA PRO A 61 9.15 5.83 5.91
C PRO A 61 9.59 4.37 5.89
N ILE A 62 8.80 3.50 6.51
CA ILE A 62 9.09 2.07 6.63
C ILE A 62 8.29 1.30 5.58
N GLY A 63 8.97 0.50 4.79
CA GLY A 63 8.35 -0.46 3.86
C GLY A 63 8.64 -1.90 4.28
N LEU A 64 7.57 -2.72 4.34
CA LEU A 64 7.66 -4.15 4.63
C LEU A 64 7.42 -4.94 3.36
N ASP A 65 8.23 -5.97 3.12
CA ASP A 65 7.96 -6.98 2.11
C ASP A 65 8.65 -8.29 2.49
N ILE A 66 8.11 -9.41 2.01
CA ILE A 66 8.73 -10.73 2.15
C ILE A 66 9.81 -10.98 1.08
N VAL A 67 9.75 -10.23 -0.03
CA VAL A 67 10.70 -10.31 -1.14
C VAL A 67 11.70 -9.16 -1.04
N LYS A 68 12.98 -9.47 -1.15
CA LYS A 68 14.07 -8.49 -1.18
C LYS A 68 14.46 -8.20 -2.64
N HIS A 69 14.02 -7.08 -3.18
CA HIS A 69 14.43 -6.62 -4.50
C HIS A 69 15.80 -5.92 -4.45
N LYS A 70 16.64 -6.11 -5.49
CA LYS A 70 17.98 -5.48 -5.58
C LYS A 70 17.87 -3.97 -5.82
N ASP A 71 16.90 -3.53 -6.62
CA ASP A 71 16.65 -2.16 -7.08
C ASP A 71 15.65 -1.38 -6.20
N ARG A 72 15.73 -1.61 -4.88
CA ARG A 72 14.88 -0.90 -3.91
C ARG A 72 15.17 0.58 -3.86
N ASP A 73 14.12 1.35 -3.61
CA ASP A 73 14.23 2.78 -3.37
C ASP A 73 15.05 3.05 -2.08
N LYS A 74 16.09 3.86 -2.20
CA LYS A 74 17.00 4.20 -1.08
C LYS A 74 16.41 5.20 -0.10
N ARG A 75 15.27 5.82 -0.43
CA ARG A 75 14.58 6.82 0.39
C ARG A 75 13.70 6.23 1.48
N ILE A 76 13.60 4.88 1.55
CA ILE A 76 12.81 4.16 2.55
C ILE A 76 13.70 3.31 3.48
N ILE A 77 13.17 2.97 4.65
CA ILE A 77 13.70 1.90 5.49
C ILE A 77 12.99 0.61 5.09
N PHE A 78 13.65 -0.21 4.30
CA PHE A 78 13.11 -1.50 3.88
C PHE A 78 13.36 -2.56 4.96
N LYS A 79 12.33 -3.31 5.29
CA LYS A 79 12.41 -4.49 6.17
C LYS A 79 11.89 -5.73 5.45
N LYS A 80 12.77 -6.72 5.23
CA LYS A 80 12.36 -8.04 4.74
C LYS A 80 11.76 -8.82 5.91
N ILE A 81 10.45 -8.71 6.09
CA ILE A 81 9.74 -9.32 7.21
C ILE A 81 8.27 -9.54 6.83
N ASP A 82 7.69 -10.57 7.41
CA ASP A 82 6.25 -10.80 7.37
C ASP A 82 5.49 -9.70 8.13
N ALA A 83 4.38 -9.24 7.57
CA ALA A 83 3.59 -8.14 8.12
C ALA A 83 3.07 -8.42 9.54
N LEU A 84 2.55 -9.63 9.80
CA LEU A 84 2.04 -10.01 11.12
C LEU A 84 3.16 -10.03 12.16
N LYS A 85 4.34 -10.57 11.80
CA LYS A 85 5.50 -10.59 12.68
C LYS A 85 5.95 -9.17 13.04
N PHE A 86 5.96 -8.28 12.06
CA PHE A 86 6.32 -6.88 12.30
C PHE A 86 5.30 -6.18 13.18
N LEU A 87 4.00 -6.24 12.84
CA LEU A 87 2.95 -5.54 13.55
C LEU A 87 2.83 -5.99 15.02
N LYS A 88 3.02 -7.30 15.31
CA LYS A 88 3.01 -7.84 16.68
C LYS A 88 4.15 -7.30 17.55
N LYS A 89 5.33 -7.05 16.96
CA LYS A 89 6.53 -6.63 17.70
C LYS A 89 6.74 -5.11 17.69
N ASN A 90 6.08 -4.41 16.79
CA ASN A 90 6.30 -2.98 16.62
C ASN A 90 5.57 -2.17 17.70
N LYS A 91 6.26 -1.15 18.22
CA LYS A 91 5.70 -0.19 19.19
C LYS A 91 5.56 1.23 18.62
N LYS A 92 6.08 1.47 17.40
CA LYS A 92 5.98 2.78 16.76
C LYS A 92 4.57 3.00 16.23
N ARG A 93 4.10 4.23 16.31
CA ARG A 93 2.82 4.66 15.75
C ARG A 93 3.02 5.33 14.40
N PHE A 94 1.97 5.34 13.59
CA PHE A 94 2.00 5.83 12.22
C PHE A 94 0.81 6.75 11.95
N ASP A 95 1.05 7.75 11.11
CA ASP A 95 -0.01 8.63 10.61
C ASP A 95 -0.71 7.99 9.40
N LEU A 96 0.04 7.18 8.64
CA LEU A 96 -0.49 6.40 7.53
C LEU A 96 0.06 4.97 7.57
N ILE A 97 -0.84 3.99 7.48
CA ILE A 97 -0.50 2.61 7.13
C ILE A 97 -1.13 2.33 5.77
N LEU A 98 -0.28 2.14 4.77
CA LEU A 98 -0.67 1.83 3.40
C LEU A 98 -0.60 0.33 3.17
N VAL A 99 -1.60 -0.24 2.50
CA VAL A 99 -1.61 -1.62 2.01
C VAL A 99 -2.05 -1.59 0.55
N LYS A 100 -1.10 -1.54 -0.36
CA LYS A 100 -1.39 -1.42 -1.79
C LYS A 100 -1.16 -2.74 -2.50
N GLN A 101 -2.21 -3.29 -3.11
CA GLN A 101 -2.17 -4.52 -3.91
C GLN A 101 -1.53 -5.71 -3.20
N THR A 102 -1.74 -5.82 -1.91
CA THR A 102 -1.12 -6.84 -1.05
C THR A 102 -2.14 -7.57 -0.20
N ILE A 103 -3.23 -6.91 0.18
CA ILE A 103 -4.21 -7.47 1.13
C ILE A 103 -4.80 -8.81 0.67
N HIS A 104 -4.99 -8.98 -0.63
CA HIS A 104 -5.55 -10.19 -1.24
C HIS A 104 -4.59 -11.41 -1.19
N LEU A 105 -3.32 -11.19 -0.84
CA LEU A 105 -2.33 -12.26 -0.69
C LEU A 105 -2.37 -12.91 0.70
N PHE A 106 -3.10 -12.34 1.64
CA PHE A 106 -3.24 -12.87 3.00
C PHE A 106 -4.46 -13.75 3.14
N LYS A 107 -4.41 -14.71 4.06
CA LYS A 107 -5.59 -15.48 4.49
C LYS A 107 -6.56 -14.56 5.23
N ILE A 108 -7.86 -14.81 5.13
CA ILE A 108 -8.91 -13.98 5.75
C ILE A 108 -8.68 -13.76 7.26
N LYS A 109 -8.27 -14.80 8.00
CA LYS A 109 -7.93 -14.70 9.43
C LYS A 109 -6.77 -13.74 9.69
N ASP A 110 -5.79 -13.71 8.78
CA ASP A 110 -4.62 -12.86 8.89
C ASP A 110 -4.97 -11.41 8.54
N ILE A 111 -5.85 -11.18 7.56
CA ILE A 111 -6.38 -9.84 7.24
C ILE A 111 -7.03 -9.21 8.46
N LYS A 112 -7.93 -9.93 9.15
CA LYS A 112 -8.57 -9.43 10.38
C LYS A 112 -7.53 -9.04 11.45
N THR A 113 -6.49 -9.86 11.61
CA THR A 113 -5.43 -9.60 12.58
C THR A 113 -4.56 -8.41 12.16
N ILE A 114 -4.19 -8.31 10.88
CA ILE A 114 -3.44 -7.17 10.34
C ILE A 114 -4.20 -5.87 10.58
N LEU A 115 -5.49 -5.82 10.27
CA LEU A 115 -6.32 -4.63 10.46
C LEU A 115 -6.43 -4.24 11.93
N LYS A 116 -6.66 -5.21 12.82
CA LYS A 116 -6.72 -4.99 14.28
C LYS A 116 -5.40 -4.40 14.79
N LEU A 117 -4.28 -5.03 14.48
CA LEU A 117 -2.96 -4.57 14.91
C LEU A 117 -2.59 -3.21 14.29
N SER A 118 -2.88 -3.02 13.01
CA SER A 118 -2.64 -1.74 12.33
C SER A 118 -3.41 -0.61 13.01
N ARG A 119 -4.67 -0.84 13.39
CA ARG A 119 -5.47 0.17 14.11
C ARG A 119 -4.81 0.59 15.43
N THR A 120 -4.25 -0.35 16.20
CA THR A 120 -3.57 -0.02 17.48
C THR A 120 -2.28 0.77 17.28
N LEU A 121 -1.70 0.72 16.09
CA LEU A 121 -0.46 1.42 15.73
C LEU A 121 -0.70 2.77 15.04
N LEU A 122 -1.93 3.23 14.94
CA LEU A 122 -2.19 4.57 14.40
C LEU A 122 -1.96 5.66 15.45
N ASN A 123 -1.42 6.79 14.99
CA ASN A 123 -1.50 8.05 15.70
C ASN A 123 -2.96 8.56 15.76
N PRO A 124 -3.30 9.50 16.64
CA PRO A 124 -4.57 10.24 16.54
C PRO A 124 -4.72 10.82 15.12
N ASN A 125 -5.90 10.64 14.51
CA ASN A 125 -6.21 11.01 13.11
C ASN A 125 -5.42 10.25 12.03
N GLY A 126 -4.59 9.26 12.40
CA GLY A 126 -3.93 8.37 11.46
C GLY A 126 -4.94 7.50 10.70
N LYS A 127 -4.58 7.06 9.51
CA LYS A 127 -5.45 6.25 8.64
C LYS A 127 -4.76 4.98 8.15
N ILE A 128 -5.57 3.94 8.00
CA ILE A 128 -5.21 2.77 7.18
C ILE A 128 -5.85 2.99 5.82
N ILE A 129 -5.05 2.98 4.76
CA ILE A 129 -5.55 3.08 3.38
C ILE A 129 -5.21 1.78 2.67
N ILE A 130 -6.25 1.08 2.23
CA ILE A 130 -6.13 -0.17 1.50
C ILE A 130 -6.53 0.10 0.06
N PHE A 131 -5.62 -0.25 -0.85
CA PHE A 131 -5.86 -0.20 -2.27
C PHE A 131 -5.61 -1.59 -2.86
N THR A 132 -6.66 -2.24 -3.34
CA THR A 132 -6.57 -3.58 -3.90
C THR A 132 -7.14 -3.64 -5.31
N LEU A 133 -6.70 -4.63 -6.06
CA LEU A 133 -7.27 -4.94 -7.36
C LEU A 133 -8.59 -5.68 -7.18
N ASP A 134 -9.48 -5.53 -8.14
CA ASP A 134 -10.63 -6.41 -8.26
C ASP A 134 -10.12 -7.82 -8.64
N PRO A 135 -10.34 -8.84 -7.81
CA PRO A 135 -9.85 -10.19 -8.08
C PRO A 135 -10.56 -10.86 -9.27
N ILE A 136 -11.67 -10.32 -9.74
CA ILE A 136 -12.50 -10.92 -10.82
C ILE A 136 -11.98 -10.52 -12.20
N ASN A 137 -11.41 -9.34 -12.33
CA ASN A 137 -10.93 -8.84 -13.62
C ASN A 137 -9.40 -8.66 -13.55
N ASN A 138 -8.62 -9.64 -13.93
CA ASN A 138 -7.14 -9.62 -13.98
C ASN A 138 -6.51 -8.42 -14.74
N GLU A 139 -7.31 -7.46 -15.16
CA GLU A 139 -6.89 -6.22 -15.76
C GLU A 139 -6.57 -5.18 -14.71
N ILE A 140 -5.46 -4.50 -14.88
CA ILE A 140 -5.05 -3.36 -14.07
C ILE A 140 -5.53 -2.09 -14.78
N PRO A 141 -6.72 -1.57 -14.47
CA PRO A 141 -7.26 -0.42 -15.16
C PRO A 141 -6.54 0.87 -14.72
N THR A 142 -6.60 1.88 -15.56
CA THR A 142 -6.28 3.25 -15.13
C THR A 142 -7.22 3.68 -13.99
N ILE A 143 -6.81 4.64 -13.16
CA ILE A 143 -7.59 5.05 -11.97
C ILE A 143 -9.06 5.38 -12.31
N SER A 144 -9.32 5.99 -13.47
CA SER A 144 -10.68 6.30 -13.95
C SER A 144 -11.49 5.06 -14.36
N ILE A 145 -10.82 4.06 -14.96
CA ILE A 145 -11.44 2.78 -15.34
C ILE A 145 -11.70 1.92 -14.10
N MET A 146 -10.81 1.99 -13.09
CA MET A 146 -10.99 1.29 -11.81
C MET A 146 -12.28 1.72 -11.12
N LYS A 147 -12.58 3.01 -11.08
CA LYS A 147 -13.81 3.52 -10.47
C LYS A 147 -15.06 2.94 -11.17
N LYS A 148 -15.12 3.00 -12.50
CA LYS A 148 -16.25 2.46 -13.27
C LYS A 148 -16.40 0.94 -13.16
N LYS A 149 -15.30 0.17 -13.13
CA LYS A 149 -15.34 -1.29 -13.00
C LYS A 149 -15.70 -1.72 -11.57
N ALA A 150 -15.21 -1.04 -10.55
CA ALA A 150 -15.59 -1.30 -9.16
C ALA A 150 -17.11 -1.09 -8.94
N GLU A 151 -17.68 -0.02 -9.50
CA GLU A 151 -19.12 0.24 -9.45
C GLU A 151 -19.92 -0.86 -10.16
N LYS A 152 -19.49 -1.31 -11.36
CA LYS A 152 -20.14 -2.41 -12.07
C LYS A 152 -20.06 -3.75 -11.33
N SER A 153 -18.91 -4.08 -10.74
CA SER A 153 -18.74 -5.33 -9.97
C SER A 153 -19.55 -5.31 -8.68
N PHE A 154 -19.69 -4.16 -8.04
CA PHE A 154 -20.53 -3.98 -6.86
C PHE A 154 -22.01 -4.20 -7.20
N ASN A 155 -22.51 -3.56 -8.26
CA ASN A 155 -23.89 -3.70 -8.71
C ASN A 155 -24.21 -5.13 -9.14
N LYS A 156 -23.31 -5.81 -9.89
CA LYS A 156 -23.48 -7.20 -10.31
C LYS A 156 -23.54 -8.20 -9.14
N ARG A 157 -22.90 -7.87 -7.99
CA ARG A 157 -23.02 -8.67 -6.76
C ARG A 157 -24.34 -8.46 -6.04
N GLN A 158 -24.91 -7.27 -6.11
CA GLN A 158 -26.23 -7.00 -5.51
C GLN A 158 -27.39 -7.66 -6.31
N GLU A 159 -27.22 -7.87 -7.61
CA GLU A 159 -28.21 -8.56 -8.46
C GLU A 159 -28.22 -10.10 -8.24
N ASN A 160 -27.23 -10.67 -7.55
CA ASN A 160 -27.09 -12.11 -7.29
C ASN A 160 -27.35 -12.49 -5.80
N TYR A 161 -27.92 -11.60 -5.01
CA TYR A 161 -28.45 -11.83 -3.67
C TYR A 161 -29.95 -11.48 -3.61
#